data_31920762ce66998f888c88502ab46542
#
_entry.id   31920762ce66998f888c88502ab46542
#
_cell.length_a   1.000
_cell.length_b   1.000
_cell.length_c   1.000
_cell.angle_alpha   90.00
_cell.angle_beta   90.00
_cell.angle_gamma   90.00
#
_symmetry.space_group_name_H-M   'P 1'
#
loop_
_entity.id
_entity.type
_entity.pdbx_description
1 polymer ?
#
loop_
_entity_poly.entity_id
_entity_poly.type
_entity_poly.pdbx_seq_one_letter_code
_entity_poly.pdbx_strand_id
1 'polypeptide(L)'
;MGELKCEVLPENFDQYDLSFKLIVIGDSGVGKSCLTMRATKEYFEEFYSPTVGFEFFTFNIKINNKCIKLQIWDTCGQEVYRSLISSFYRNSSLAIMVYSIDNENSFTNLENWLNDIKTQSNPDVKIFLIGNKTDLEDKRVIQYEQGELFSKDNKLDFFIESSAKTGLNAKTIFIEAAKLLYSEHLKYKDRASRPGSLADVLPVQKLDNEVNNVRQKKRCCGN
;
A
#
# COMPACT_ATOMS: atom_id res chain seq x y z
N MET A 1 -19.60 -3.58 -15.98
CA MET A 1 -18.18 -3.95 -16.07
C MET A 1 -18.09 -5.41 -15.67
N GLY A 2 -17.52 -6.28 -16.53
CA GLY A 2 -17.36 -7.69 -16.21
C GLY A 2 -16.43 -7.86 -15.00
N GLU A 3 -16.65 -8.91 -14.21
CA GLU A 3 -15.85 -9.25 -13.05
C GLU A 3 -14.39 -9.50 -13.46
N LEU A 4 -13.45 -8.78 -12.86
CA LEU A 4 -12.02 -8.94 -13.14
C LEU A 4 -11.54 -10.26 -12.54
N LYS A 5 -11.08 -11.18 -13.37
CA LYS A 5 -10.46 -12.42 -12.88
C LYS A 5 -9.09 -12.07 -12.27
N CYS A 6 -8.91 -12.43 -11.00
CA CYS A 6 -7.72 -12.17 -10.24
C CYS A 6 -7.10 -13.46 -9.72
N GLU A 7 -5.78 -13.60 -9.84
CA GLU A 7 -5.00 -14.70 -9.35
C GLU A 7 -3.75 -14.15 -8.65
N VAL A 8 -3.57 -14.46 -7.36
CA VAL A 8 -2.37 -14.06 -6.62
C VAL A 8 -1.23 -14.96 -7.05
N LEU A 9 -0.11 -14.34 -7.43
CA LEU A 9 1.09 -15.02 -7.90
C LEU A 9 2.12 -15.15 -6.77
N PRO A 10 3.08 -16.08 -6.87
CA PRO A 10 4.15 -16.24 -5.88
C PRO A 10 4.96 -14.95 -5.68
N GLU A 11 5.52 -14.77 -4.46
CA GLU A 11 6.35 -13.58 -4.13
C GLU A 11 7.58 -13.45 -5.04
N ASN A 12 8.17 -14.56 -5.43
CA ASN A 12 9.35 -14.61 -6.31
C ASN A 12 9.04 -14.51 -7.81
N PHE A 13 7.76 -14.22 -8.18
CA PHE A 13 7.39 -13.99 -9.56
C PHE A 13 7.98 -12.67 -10.04
N ASP A 14 8.82 -12.69 -11.08
CA ASP A 14 9.63 -11.57 -11.54
C ASP A 14 9.19 -10.97 -12.88
N GLN A 15 8.28 -11.66 -13.60
CA GLN A 15 7.76 -11.17 -14.88
C GLN A 15 6.47 -10.38 -14.67
N TYR A 16 6.52 -9.07 -14.83
CA TYR A 16 5.35 -8.21 -14.68
C TYR A 16 5.20 -7.22 -15.83
N ASP A 17 3.94 -6.93 -16.18
CA ASP A 17 3.58 -5.93 -17.20
C ASP A 17 3.53 -4.52 -16.60
N LEU A 18 3.12 -4.42 -15.33
CA LEU A 18 2.90 -3.17 -14.61
C LEU A 18 3.46 -3.27 -13.21
N SER A 19 3.96 -2.15 -12.70
CA SER A 19 4.41 -2.03 -11.32
C SER A 19 3.88 -0.76 -10.70
N PHE A 20 3.39 -0.87 -9.44
CA PHE A 20 2.86 0.27 -8.68
C PHE A 20 3.52 0.33 -7.31
N LYS A 21 3.90 1.53 -6.90
CA LYS A 21 4.45 1.78 -5.57
C LYS A 21 3.32 2.08 -4.59
N LEU A 22 3.30 1.32 -3.48
CA LEU A 22 2.38 1.52 -2.37
C LEU A 22 3.17 1.88 -1.11
N ILE A 23 2.62 2.74 -0.27
CA ILE A 23 3.14 3.00 1.07
C ILE A 23 2.11 2.55 2.11
N VAL A 24 2.59 1.99 3.23
CA VAL A 24 1.75 1.64 4.38
C VAL A 24 2.14 2.53 5.55
N ILE A 25 1.20 3.31 6.04
CA ILE A 25 1.40 4.35 7.06
C ILE A 25 0.36 4.26 8.17
N GLY A 26 0.60 4.94 9.27
CA GLY A 26 -0.22 4.92 10.48
C GLY A 26 0.64 4.82 11.72
N ASP A 27 0.06 4.95 12.90
CA ASP A 27 0.77 4.96 14.18
C ASP A 27 1.57 3.68 14.46
N SER A 28 2.50 3.77 15.39
CA SER A 28 3.23 2.60 15.87
C SER A 28 2.26 1.61 16.55
N GLY A 29 2.48 0.32 16.33
CA GLY A 29 1.71 -0.73 16.98
C GLY A 29 0.32 -1.01 16.40
N VAL A 30 -0.15 -0.29 15.35
CA VAL A 30 -1.44 -0.58 14.68
C VAL A 30 -1.43 -1.85 13.84
N GLY A 31 -0.25 -2.43 13.58
CA GLY A 31 -0.07 -3.71 12.89
C GLY A 31 0.17 -3.61 11.38
N LYS A 32 0.76 -2.51 10.90
CA LYS A 32 1.12 -2.31 9.46
C LYS A 32 1.96 -3.46 8.91
N SER A 33 3.08 -3.74 9.55
CA SER A 33 4.03 -4.80 9.16
C SER A 33 3.40 -6.18 9.25
N CYS A 34 2.68 -6.47 10.34
CA CYS A 34 1.97 -7.74 10.49
C CYS A 34 0.92 -7.93 9.40
N LEU A 35 0.18 -6.87 9.03
CA LEU A 35 -0.81 -6.92 7.96
C LEU A 35 -0.16 -7.19 6.60
N THR A 36 0.94 -6.50 6.30
CA THR A 36 1.69 -6.67 5.05
C THR A 36 2.30 -8.07 4.97
N MET A 37 2.92 -8.56 6.05
CA MET A 37 3.45 -9.94 6.11
C MET A 37 2.36 -10.99 5.98
N ARG A 38 1.20 -10.80 6.64
CA ARG A 38 0.07 -11.70 6.51
C ARG A 38 -0.42 -11.79 5.06
N ALA A 39 -0.49 -10.67 4.36
CA ALA A 39 -0.94 -10.64 2.98
C ALA A 39 0.06 -11.26 2.00
N THR A 40 1.37 -10.99 2.18
CA THR A 40 2.42 -11.37 1.23
C THR A 40 3.02 -12.76 1.51
N LYS A 41 3.18 -13.13 2.78
CA LYS A 41 3.86 -14.36 3.20
C LYS A 41 2.94 -15.36 3.92
N GLU A 42 1.65 -15.03 4.12
CA GLU A 42 0.69 -15.80 4.92
C GLU A 42 1.14 -16.05 6.38
N TYR A 43 2.08 -15.24 6.84
CA TYR A 43 2.72 -15.36 8.15
C TYR A 43 2.25 -14.25 9.10
N PHE A 44 2.13 -14.59 10.39
CA PHE A 44 1.83 -13.66 11.47
C PHE A 44 2.72 -13.96 12.66
N GLU A 45 3.32 -12.92 13.23
CA GLU A 45 4.11 -13.00 14.45
C GLU A 45 3.44 -12.18 15.55
N GLU A 46 3.15 -12.83 16.68
CA GLU A 46 2.43 -12.19 17.78
C GLU A 46 3.30 -11.17 18.52
N PHE A 47 4.60 -11.44 18.63
CA PHE A 47 5.59 -10.57 19.29
C PHE A 47 6.51 -9.89 18.29
N TYR A 48 5.91 -9.17 17.35
CA TYR A 48 6.66 -8.45 16.33
C TYR A 48 7.35 -7.22 16.94
N SER A 49 8.67 -7.13 16.75
CA SER A 49 9.46 -5.96 17.18
C SER A 49 9.07 -4.72 16.36
N PRO A 50 9.07 -3.51 16.97
CA PRO A 50 8.78 -2.29 16.20
C PRO A 50 9.70 -2.15 14.99
N THR A 51 9.11 -1.84 13.85
CA THR A 51 9.86 -1.61 12.60
C THR A 51 10.80 -0.41 12.76
N VAL A 52 12.06 -0.60 12.43
CA VAL A 52 13.07 0.47 12.42
C VAL A 52 13.30 0.91 10.97
N GLY A 53 12.90 2.14 10.65
CA GLY A 53 13.00 2.66 9.28
C GLY A 53 11.87 2.19 8.40
N PHE A 54 12.13 1.29 7.46
CA PHE A 54 11.13 0.74 6.53
C PHE A 54 11.48 -0.70 6.14
N GLU A 55 10.45 -1.44 5.74
CA GLU A 55 10.60 -2.77 5.13
C GLU A 55 9.97 -2.76 3.73
N PHE A 56 10.52 -3.56 2.84
CA PHE A 56 10.05 -3.68 1.46
C PHE A 56 9.46 -5.06 1.20
N PHE A 57 8.23 -5.08 0.70
CA PHE A 57 7.53 -6.29 0.31
C PHE A 57 7.04 -6.20 -1.13
N THR A 58 6.74 -7.36 -1.70
CA THR A 58 6.10 -7.44 -3.02
C THR A 58 4.82 -8.25 -2.94
N PHE A 59 3.79 -7.81 -3.66
CA PHE A 59 2.57 -8.57 -3.85
C PHE A 59 2.30 -8.65 -5.35
N ASN A 60 2.37 -9.87 -5.89
CA ASN A 60 2.21 -10.12 -7.31
C ASN A 60 0.82 -10.68 -7.59
N ILE A 61 0.15 -10.12 -8.59
CA ILE A 61 -1.21 -10.52 -8.96
C ILE A 61 -1.40 -10.47 -10.45
N LYS A 62 -2.08 -11.46 -10.99
CA LYS A 62 -2.55 -11.47 -12.37
C LYS A 62 -3.99 -10.99 -12.40
N ILE A 63 -4.26 -9.94 -13.17
CA ILE A 63 -5.60 -9.41 -13.42
C ILE A 63 -5.87 -9.57 -14.91
N ASN A 64 -6.85 -10.41 -15.26
CA ASN A 64 -7.08 -10.87 -16.63
C ASN A 64 -5.77 -11.48 -17.19
N ASN A 65 -5.19 -10.83 -18.22
CA ASN A 65 -3.95 -11.28 -18.89
C ASN A 65 -2.73 -10.41 -18.53
N LYS A 66 -2.82 -9.57 -17.47
CA LYS A 66 -1.74 -8.68 -17.06
C LYS A 66 -1.21 -9.04 -15.69
N CYS A 67 0.11 -9.21 -15.59
CA CYS A 67 0.80 -9.41 -14.34
C CYS A 67 1.18 -8.06 -13.73
N ILE A 68 0.75 -7.83 -12.50
CA ILE A 68 0.91 -6.57 -11.77
C ILE A 68 1.73 -6.83 -10.51
N LYS A 69 2.78 -6.02 -10.33
CA LYS A 69 3.62 -6.04 -9.14
C LYS A 69 3.29 -4.83 -8.26
N LEU A 70 2.84 -5.08 -7.04
CA LEU A 70 2.74 -4.05 -6.02
C LEU A 70 4.05 -4.02 -5.22
N GLN A 71 4.73 -2.88 -5.24
CA GLN A 71 5.93 -2.60 -4.46
C GLN A 71 5.48 -1.92 -3.16
N ILE A 72 5.50 -2.65 -2.06
CA ILE A 72 4.94 -2.21 -0.80
C ILE A 72 6.07 -1.72 0.10
N TRP A 73 6.00 -0.46 0.51
CA TRP A 73 6.91 0.17 1.46
C TRP A 73 6.19 0.27 2.80
N ASP A 74 6.49 -0.66 3.69
CA ASP A 74 5.99 -0.66 5.06
C ASP A 74 6.88 0.26 5.90
N THR A 75 6.28 1.29 6.49
CA THR A 75 7.03 2.34 7.21
C THR A 75 6.86 2.19 8.72
N CYS A 76 7.88 2.59 9.46
CA CYS A 76 7.76 2.73 10.92
C CYS A 76 6.70 3.78 11.27
N GLY A 77 5.90 3.49 12.29
CA GLY A 77 4.83 4.40 12.75
C GLY A 77 5.28 5.40 13.80
N GLN A 78 6.59 5.59 14.00
CA GLN A 78 7.11 6.52 14.98
C GLN A 78 7.32 7.89 14.34
N GLU A 79 6.77 8.93 14.96
CA GLU A 79 6.85 10.33 14.50
C GLU A 79 8.30 10.85 14.40
N VAL A 80 9.23 10.26 15.15
CA VAL A 80 10.66 10.58 15.09
C VAL A 80 11.26 10.35 13.70
N TYR A 81 10.67 9.44 12.91
CA TYR A 81 11.12 9.12 11.55
C TYR A 81 10.30 9.76 10.44
N ARG A 82 9.37 10.69 10.75
CA ARG A 82 8.53 11.36 9.74
C ARG A 82 9.33 12.00 8.60
N SER A 83 10.48 12.61 8.92
CA SER A 83 11.35 13.21 7.91
C SER A 83 11.94 12.19 6.92
N LEU A 84 12.18 10.96 7.36
CA LEU A 84 12.62 9.86 6.49
C LEU A 84 11.47 9.34 5.64
N ILE A 85 10.26 9.26 6.22
CA ILE A 85 9.05 8.80 5.53
C ILE A 85 8.68 9.73 4.36
N SER A 86 9.01 11.02 4.47
CA SER A 86 8.70 12.02 3.44
C SER A 86 9.18 11.63 2.03
N SER A 87 10.32 10.97 1.92
CA SER A 87 10.85 10.50 0.64
C SER A 87 10.03 9.34 0.04
N PHE A 88 9.31 8.58 0.87
CA PHE A 88 8.51 7.43 0.41
C PHE A 88 7.14 7.84 -0.12
N TYR A 89 6.58 8.98 0.29
CA TYR A 89 5.35 9.52 -0.27
C TYR A 89 5.48 9.84 -1.75
N ARG A 90 6.67 10.33 -2.15
CA ARG A 90 6.92 10.71 -3.54
C ARG A 90 6.76 9.52 -4.47
N ASN A 91 6.00 9.73 -5.56
CA ASN A 91 5.73 8.73 -6.59
C ASN A 91 4.97 7.48 -6.09
N SER A 92 4.33 7.54 -4.93
CA SER A 92 3.41 6.49 -4.52
C SER A 92 2.12 6.58 -5.33
N SER A 93 1.67 5.45 -5.84
CA SER A 93 0.40 5.32 -6.56
C SER A 93 -0.77 5.17 -5.60
N LEU A 94 -0.51 4.59 -4.41
CA LEU A 94 -1.53 4.36 -3.39
C LEU A 94 -0.89 4.39 -2.00
N ALA A 95 -1.59 5.01 -1.05
CA ALA A 95 -1.28 4.99 0.37
C ALA A 95 -2.31 4.14 1.12
N ILE A 96 -1.84 3.18 1.92
CA ILE A 96 -2.64 2.39 2.84
C ILE A 96 -2.47 2.99 4.23
N MET A 97 -3.51 3.65 4.73
CA MET A 97 -3.55 4.30 6.03
C MET A 97 -4.22 3.36 7.04
N VAL A 98 -3.48 2.97 8.08
CA VAL A 98 -3.90 1.93 9.02
C VAL A 98 -4.09 2.53 10.42
N TYR A 99 -5.24 2.25 11.02
CA TYR A 99 -5.50 2.45 12.46
C TYR A 99 -5.84 1.11 13.12
N SER A 100 -5.88 1.08 14.44
CA SER A 100 -6.29 -0.09 15.21
C SER A 100 -7.61 0.15 15.91
N ILE A 101 -8.57 -0.79 15.80
CA ILE A 101 -9.93 -0.64 16.36
C ILE A 101 -9.94 -0.53 17.89
N ASP A 102 -8.88 -0.99 18.56
CA ASP A 102 -8.67 -0.95 20.01
C ASP A 102 -7.93 0.29 20.50
N ASN A 103 -7.62 1.26 19.60
CA ASN A 103 -6.78 2.42 19.93
C ASN A 103 -7.33 3.72 19.35
N GLU A 104 -7.98 4.52 20.22
CA GLU A 104 -8.58 5.81 19.84
C GLU A 104 -7.56 6.82 19.32
N ASN A 105 -6.35 6.87 19.90
CA ASN A 105 -5.31 7.78 19.44
C ASN A 105 -4.91 7.49 18.00
N SER A 106 -4.81 6.22 17.61
CA SER A 106 -4.45 5.84 16.25
C SER A 106 -5.52 6.26 15.21
N PHE A 107 -6.77 6.35 15.63
CA PHE A 107 -7.87 6.86 14.81
C PHE A 107 -7.83 8.39 14.72
N THR A 108 -7.67 9.07 15.86
CA THR A 108 -7.55 10.55 15.91
C THR A 108 -6.37 11.05 15.07
N ASN A 109 -5.26 10.33 15.08
CA ASN A 109 -4.06 10.70 14.32
C ASN A 109 -4.21 10.50 12.78
N LEU A 110 -5.29 9.88 12.31
CA LEU A 110 -5.56 9.73 10.86
C LEU A 110 -5.59 11.05 10.12
N GLU A 111 -6.05 12.14 10.74
CA GLU A 111 -6.05 13.48 10.13
C GLU A 111 -4.63 13.95 9.80
N ASN A 112 -3.68 13.69 10.71
CA ASN A 112 -2.27 14.04 10.51
C ASN A 112 -1.66 13.23 9.35
N TRP A 113 -1.93 11.91 9.33
CA TRP A 113 -1.45 11.04 8.25
C TRP A 113 -2.05 11.42 6.90
N LEU A 114 -3.33 11.75 6.87
CA LEU A 114 -4.01 12.20 5.66
C LEU A 114 -3.44 13.52 5.14
N ASN A 115 -3.13 14.46 6.04
CA ASN A 115 -2.47 15.72 5.66
C ASN A 115 -1.07 15.47 5.09
N ASP A 116 -0.29 14.57 5.69
CA ASP A 116 1.03 14.19 5.17
C ASP A 116 0.92 13.60 3.75
N ILE A 117 -0.05 12.71 3.51
CA ILE A 117 -0.32 12.19 2.16
C ILE A 117 -0.64 13.32 1.18
N LYS A 118 -1.60 14.18 1.52
CA LYS A 118 -2.07 15.28 0.64
C LYS A 118 -0.97 16.28 0.30
N THR A 119 -0.02 16.50 1.22
CA THR A 119 1.05 17.50 1.04
C THR A 119 2.31 16.94 0.40
N GLN A 120 2.58 15.64 0.54
CA GLN A 120 3.86 15.04 0.15
C GLN A 120 3.75 14.04 -1.01
N SER A 121 2.55 13.55 -1.31
CA SER A 121 2.30 12.65 -2.44
C SER A 121 1.88 13.41 -3.70
N ASN A 122 1.76 12.66 -4.80
CA ASN A 122 1.15 13.20 -6.01
C ASN A 122 -0.35 13.49 -5.78
N PRO A 123 -0.95 14.49 -6.46
CA PRO A 123 -2.36 14.83 -6.29
C PRO A 123 -3.34 13.68 -6.58
N ASP A 124 -2.95 12.75 -7.46
CA ASP A 124 -3.77 11.60 -7.89
C ASP A 124 -3.56 10.34 -7.04
N VAL A 125 -2.78 10.42 -5.94
CA VAL A 125 -2.55 9.29 -5.06
C VAL A 125 -3.87 8.74 -4.53
N LYS A 126 -4.04 7.42 -4.62
CA LYS A 126 -5.20 6.72 -4.07
C LYS A 126 -4.99 6.46 -2.58
N ILE A 127 -6.07 6.51 -1.80
CA ILE A 127 -5.97 6.37 -0.35
C ILE A 127 -6.95 5.30 0.13
N PHE A 128 -6.41 4.26 0.77
CA PHE A 128 -7.16 3.22 1.45
C PHE A 128 -7.09 3.44 2.96
N LEU A 129 -8.22 3.32 3.64
CA LEU A 129 -8.31 3.31 5.10
C LEU A 129 -8.56 1.90 5.60
N ILE A 130 -7.77 1.45 6.56
CA ILE A 130 -7.86 0.10 7.12
C ILE A 130 -7.99 0.15 8.63
N GLY A 131 -9.11 -0.36 9.16
CA GLY A 131 -9.29 -0.62 10.59
C GLY A 131 -8.76 -2.02 10.93
N ASN A 132 -7.57 -2.09 11.52
CA ASN A 132 -6.92 -3.38 11.81
C ASN A 132 -7.22 -3.89 13.22
N LYS A 133 -6.92 -5.14 13.48
CA LYS A 133 -7.08 -5.89 14.73
C LYS A 133 -8.52 -6.18 15.11
N THR A 134 -9.37 -6.52 14.14
CA THR A 134 -10.76 -6.95 14.44
C THR A 134 -10.86 -8.22 15.31
N ASP A 135 -9.75 -8.95 15.47
CA ASP A 135 -9.63 -10.03 16.44
C ASP A 135 -9.72 -9.55 17.92
N LEU A 136 -9.55 -8.25 18.16
CA LEU A 136 -9.70 -7.61 19.47
C LEU A 136 -11.08 -6.97 19.66
N GLU A 137 -12.14 -7.60 19.15
CA GLU A 137 -13.51 -7.08 19.20
C GLU A 137 -13.96 -6.71 20.62
N ASP A 138 -13.58 -7.51 21.64
CA ASP A 138 -13.87 -7.25 23.04
C ASP A 138 -13.22 -5.96 23.60
N LYS A 139 -12.21 -5.44 22.88
CA LYS A 139 -11.48 -4.21 23.22
C LYS A 139 -11.75 -3.07 22.23
N ARG A 140 -12.72 -3.25 21.36
CA ARG A 140 -13.07 -2.24 20.35
C ARG A 140 -13.45 -0.91 21.01
N VAL A 141 -12.80 0.16 20.58
CA VAL A 141 -13.13 1.54 20.97
C VAL A 141 -13.61 2.35 19.75
N ILE A 142 -13.23 1.94 18.54
CA ILE A 142 -13.65 2.58 17.28
C ILE A 142 -14.66 1.68 16.59
N GLN A 143 -15.90 2.18 16.44
CA GLN A 143 -16.95 1.46 15.72
C GLN A 143 -16.72 1.50 14.21
N TYR A 144 -17.21 0.48 13.50
CA TYR A 144 -17.10 0.37 12.04
C TYR A 144 -17.62 1.63 11.34
N GLU A 145 -18.76 2.17 11.80
CA GLU A 145 -19.41 3.34 11.23
C GLU A 145 -18.55 4.60 11.33
N GLN A 146 -17.71 4.72 12.36
CA GLN A 146 -16.77 5.86 12.51
C GLN A 146 -15.70 5.81 11.41
N GLY A 147 -15.12 4.62 11.15
CA GLY A 147 -14.17 4.42 10.06
C GLY A 147 -14.79 4.66 8.68
N GLU A 148 -16.01 4.14 8.48
CA GLU A 148 -16.76 4.34 7.24
C GLU A 148 -17.09 5.83 7.01
N LEU A 149 -17.53 6.53 8.05
CA LEU A 149 -17.85 7.97 7.99
C LEU A 149 -16.59 8.78 7.67
N PHE A 150 -15.49 8.52 8.40
CA PHE A 150 -14.20 9.18 8.12
C PHE A 150 -13.77 8.99 6.66
N SER A 151 -13.90 7.78 6.14
CA SER A 151 -13.57 7.47 4.76
C SER A 151 -14.44 8.25 3.76
N LYS A 152 -15.75 8.33 4.00
CA LYS A 152 -16.71 9.06 3.15
C LYS A 152 -16.47 10.58 3.18
N ASP A 153 -16.30 11.16 4.37
CA ASP A 153 -16.11 12.61 4.56
C ASP A 153 -14.81 13.09 3.90
N ASN A 154 -13.77 12.26 3.95
CA ASN A 154 -12.48 12.56 3.33
C ASN A 154 -12.36 12.09 1.88
N LYS A 155 -13.42 11.45 1.32
CA LYS A 155 -13.48 10.94 -0.07
C LYS A 155 -12.34 9.95 -0.36
N LEU A 156 -12.06 9.06 0.59
CA LEU A 156 -11.07 8.02 0.41
C LEU A 156 -11.56 6.98 -0.59
N ASP A 157 -10.64 6.34 -1.30
CA ASP A 157 -10.97 5.43 -2.40
C ASP A 157 -11.49 4.07 -1.91
N PHE A 158 -11.15 3.66 -0.68
CA PHE A 158 -11.59 2.39 -0.12
C PHE A 158 -11.50 2.38 1.42
N PHE A 159 -12.43 1.66 2.06
CA PHE A 159 -12.40 1.37 3.50
C PHE A 159 -12.75 -0.09 3.74
N ILE A 160 -12.01 -0.74 4.64
CA ILE A 160 -12.31 -2.08 5.11
C ILE A 160 -11.68 -2.30 6.49
N GLU A 161 -12.31 -3.13 7.31
CA GLU A 161 -11.68 -3.65 8.52
C GLU A 161 -10.97 -4.98 8.26
N SER A 162 -9.91 -5.24 9.01
CA SER A 162 -9.03 -6.40 8.83
C SER A 162 -8.48 -6.93 10.16
N SER A 163 -7.93 -8.12 10.11
CA SER A 163 -7.09 -8.68 11.18
C SER A 163 -5.86 -9.35 10.59
N ALA A 164 -4.70 -8.83 10.89
CA ALA A 164 -3.44 -9.49 10.56
C ALA A 164 -3.32 -10.85 11.27
N LYS A 165 -3.86 -10.98 12.50
CA LYS A 165 -3.81 -12.22 13.30
C LYS A 165 -4.62 -13.34 12.67
N THR A 166 -5.88 -13.09 12.33
CA THR A 166 -6.76 -14.09 11.73
C THR A 166 -6.59 -14.23 10.22
N GLY A 167 -6.03 -13.21 9.56
CA GLY A 167 -5.93 -13.11 8.11
C GLY A 167 -7.15 -12.48 7.44
N LEU A 168 -8.16 -12.09 8.23
CA LEU A 168 -9.38 -11.47 7.70
C LEU A 168 -9.01 -10.24 6.86
N ASN A 169 -9.44 -10.23 5.61
CA ASN A 169 -9.25 -9.16 4.62
C ASN A 169 -7.79 -8.75 4.34
N ALA A 170 -6.78 -9.42 4.90
CA ALA A 170 -5.39 -9.05 4.70
C ALA A 170 -4.98 -9.07 3.21
N LYS A 171 -5.29 -10.15 2.48
CA LYS A 171 -5.04 -10.23 1.03
C LYS A 171 -5.99 -9.36 0.22
N THR A 172 -7.24 -9.24 0.65
CA THR A 172 -8.29 -8.45 -0.04
C THR A 172 -7.84 -7.01 -0.24
N ILE A 173 -7.20 -6.38 0.75
CA ILE A 173 -6.69 -5.01 0.68
C ILE A 173 -5.78 -4.83 -0.54
N PHE A 174 -4.80 -5.72 -0.74
CA PHE A 174 -3.84 -5.60 -1.84
C PHE A 174 -4.43 -6.02 -3.19
N ILE A 175 -5.39 -6.95 -3.19
CA ILE A 175 -6.16 -7.30 -4.40
C ILE A 175 -6.97 -6.09 -4.88
N GLU A 176 -7.70 -5.42 -3.98
CA GLU A 176 -8.49 -4.24 -4.34
C GLU A 176 -7.60 -3.05 -4.74
N ALA A 177 -6.43 -2.88 -4.08
CA ALA A 177 -5.45 -1.89 -4.50
C ALA A 177 -4.96 -2.14 -5.94
N ALA A 178 -4.63 -3.38 -6.28
CA ALA A 178 -4.21 -3.74 -7.63
C ALA A 178 -5.32 -3.52 -8.67
N LYS A 179 -6.56 -3.90 -8.35
CA LYS A 179 -7.73 -3.68 -9.23
C LYS A 179 -7.97 -2.19 -9.50
N LEU A 180 -7.94 -1.36 -8.45
CA LEU A 180 -8.13 0.07 -8.57
C LEU A 180 -7.03 0.68 -9.45
N LEU A 181 -5.76 0.42 -9.14
CA LEU A 181 -4.62 0.99 -9.88
C LEU A 181 -4.61 0.52 -11.34
N TYR A 182 -4.95 -0.73 -11.59
CA TYR A 182 -5.09 -1.24 -12.95
C TYR A 182 -6.22 -0.54 -13.73
N SER A 183 -7.37 -0.33 -13.10
CA SER A 183 -8.49 0.38 -13.72
C SER A 183 -8.15 1.83 -14.05
N GLU A 184 -7.45 2.53 -13.16
CA GLU A 184 -6.97 3.89 -13.40
C GLU A 184 -5.94 3.95 -14.54
N HIS A 185 -5.02 2.98 -14.58
CA HIS A 185 -4.06 2.85 -15.69
C HIS A 185 -4.76 2.68 -17.05
N LEU A 186 -5.81 1.87 -17.12
CA LEU A 186 -6.59 1.70 -18.36
C LEU A 186 -7.29 2.99 -18.77
N LYS A 187 -7.94 3.69 -17.84
CA LYS A 187 -8.57 4.98 -18.11
C LYS A 187 -7.58 6.03 -18.62
N TYR A 188 -6.37 6.05 -18.06
CA TYR A 188 -5.31 6.94 -18.53
C TYR A 188 -4.90 6.62 -19.96
N LYS A 189 -4.67 5.34 -20.31
CA LYS A 189 -4.36 4.91 -21.67
C LYS A 189 -5.43 5.32 -22.68
N ASP A 190 -6.69 5.12 -22.33
CA ASP A 190 -7.83 5.48 -23.21
C ASP A 190 -7.90 7.00 -23.45
N ARG A 191 -7.57 7.81 -22.45
CA ARG A 191 -7.48 9.27 -22.59
C ARG A 191 -6.29 9.69 -23.45
N ALA A 192 -5.12 9.09 -23.24
CA ALA A 192 -3.90 9.38 -24.00
C ALA A 192 -4.02 8.98 -25.51
N SER A 193 -4.86 8.00 -25.81
CA SER A 193 -5.08 7.51 -27.17
C SER A 193 -6.06 8.37 -28.01
N ARG A 194 -6.68 9.40 -27.41
CA ARG A 194 -7.60 10.30 -28.12
C ARG A 194 -6.82 11.39 -28.84
N PRO A 195 -7.04 11.62 -30.17
CA PRO A 195 -6.37 12.71 -30.90
C PRO A 195 -6.67 14.06 -30.25
N GLY A 196 -5.63 14.83 -29.88
CA GLY A 196 -5.73 16.17 -29.29
C GLY A 196 -5.70 16.25 -27.76
N SER A 197 -5.43 15.17 -27.04
CA SER A 197 -5.16 15.25 -25.60
C SER A 197 -3.69 15.62 -25.37
N LEU A 198 -3.47 16.67 -24.56
CA LEU A 198 -2.15 17.02 -23.98
C LEU A 198 -1.71 15.87 -23.04
N ALA A 199 -1.14 14.82 -23.61
CA ALA A 199 -0.66 13.65 -22.89
C ALA A 199 0.83 13.77 -22.54
N ASP A 200 1.24 14.94 -22.10
CA ASP A 200 2.60 15.15 -21.59
C ASP A 200 2.50 15.48 -20.10
N VAL A 201 2.57 14.52 -19.26
CA VAL A 201 2.94 14.58 -17.84
C VAL A 201 2.20 13.50 -17.03
N LEU A 202 2.67 12.27 -17.11
CA LEU A 202 2.80 11.41 -15.92
C LEU A 202 3.88 10.35 -16.21
N PRO A 203 4.95 10.25 -15.44
CA PRO A 203 5.96 9.24 -15.68
C PRO A 203 5.45 7.87 -15.22
N VAL A 204 5.13 7.00 -16.17
CA VAL A 204 5.27 5.56 -15.93
C VAL A 204 6.76 5.35 -15.73
N GLN A 205 7.23 5.34 -14.50
CA GLN A 205 8.64 5.18 -14.22
C GLN A 205 9.08 3.77 -14.61
N LYS A 206 9.88 3.70 -15.67
CA LYS A 206 10.83 2.63 -15.89
C LYS A 206 11.91 2.77 -14.81
N LEU A 207 11.65 2.22 -13.63
CA LEU A 207 12.64 2.14 -12.54
C LEU A 207 13.44 0.84 -12.61
N ASP A 208 13.72 0.33 -13.82
CA ASP A 208 14.33 -0.99 -13.99
C ASP A 208 15.87 -1.00 -13.99
N ASN A 209 16.56 0.13 -13.80
CA ASN A 209 18.02 0.14 -14.00
C ASN A 209 18.89 0.43 -12.77
N GLU A 210 18.37 0.79 -11.61
CA GLU A 210 19.24 1.13 -10.47
C GLU A 210 19.48 -0.02 -9.48
N VAL A 211 18.55 -0.96 -9.34
CA VAL A 211 18.73 -2.09 -8.40
C VAL A 211 19.67 -3.16 -8.93
N ASN A 212 19.80 -3.31 -10.26
CA ASN A 212 20.73 -4.28 -10.87
C ASN A 212 22.20 -3.83 -10.84
N ASN A 213 22.48 -2.54 -10.75
CA ASN A 213 23.87 -2.03 -10.69
C ASN A 213 24.55 -2.23 -9.32
N VAL A 214 23.80 -2.42 -8.25
CA VAL A 214 24.39 -2.66 -6.92
C VAL A 214 24.82 -4.12 -6.75
N ARG A 215 24.18 -5.07 -7.44
CA ARG A 215 24.57 -6.49 -7.37
C ARG A 215 25.78 -6.85 -8.25
N GLN A 216 26.08 -6.12 -9.29
CA GLN A 216 27.26 -6.39 -10.14
C GLN A 216 28.57 -5.82 -9.60
N LYS A 217 28.54 -4.79 -8.73
CA LYS A 217 29.78 -4.21 -8.15
C LYS A 217 30.40 -5.02 -7.00
N LYS A 218 29.76 -6.06 -6.50
CA LYS A 218 30.30 -6.94 -5.44
C LYS A 218 31.03 -8.20 -5.95
N ARG A 219 31.23 -8.35 -7.27
CA ARG A 219 31.92 -9.52 -7.85
C ARG A 219 33.31 -9.27 -8.45
N CYS A 220 33.84 -8.07 -8.33
CA CYS A 220 35.16 -7.72 -8.88
C CYS A 220 36.11 -7.12 -7.81
N CYS A 221 36.25 -7.74 -6.66
CA CYS A 221 37.41 -7.53 -5.78
C CYS A 221 37.69 -8.83 -5.04
N GLY A 222 38.41 -9.70 -5.70
CA GLY A 222 38.94 -10.94 -5.16
C GLY A 222 40.12 -11.36 -6.03
N ASN A 223 41.25 -10.83 -5.71
CA ASN A 223 42.62 -11.39 -5.81
C ASN A 223 43.50 -10.57 -4.88
#